data_a95077bbb566230e2a1ea2e74f11bc64
#
_entry.id   a95077bbb566230e2a1ea2e74f11bc64
#
_cell.length_a   1.000
_cell.length_b   1.000
_cell.length_c   1.000
_cell.angle_alpha   90.00
_cell.angle_beta   90.00
_cell.angle_gamma   90.00
#
_symmetry.space_group_name_H-M   'P 1'
#
loop_
_entity.id
_entity.type
_entity.pdbx_description
1 polymer ?
#
loop_
_entity_poly.entity_id
_entity_poly.type
_entity_poly.pdbx_seq_one_letter_code
_entity_poly.pdbx_strand_id
1 'polypeptide(L)'
;MCAKDIKDTKDIAYREYLQDRPGLIQMSETEKHLHASRPKTHKTDAFQPCDMTPDDVDYEMSFPKSKKVLEIHGMNQESLEHFVLHYGATYEYLHFFHCQKIADFSPLEDMPNLRDVNITWNNCATRLWDLSRNSRLMGLGIIDAKKMTSNALPLLETGKNNLREIYVSGDIFNGYPMKDLNCFAGFSMLRHLALNQIKLADKDTAFLDTLPVLEEFDFDPGMFTTEQIAHLCAKHPDLGGRFMGPWGVEYNTDTYIRVSGYRKPTLEIPRQQAALDKHVAKFNALVEKYREELEKN
;
A
#
# COMPACT_ATOMS: atom_id res chain seq x y z
N MET A 1 -9.42 -25.54 2.44
CA MET A 1 -10.26 -25.11 1.30
C MET A 1 -9.81 -23.73 0.85
N CYS A 2 -8.74 -23.68 0.05
CA CYS A 2 -8.22 -22.40 -0.52
C CYS A 2 -8.85 -22.08 -1.90
N ALA A 3 -9.97 -22.67 -2.24
CA ALA A 3 -10.74 -22.32 -3.41
C ALA A 3 -11.91 -21.43 -2.94
N LYS A 4 -11.66 -20.12 -2.82
CA LYS A 4 -12.78 -19.17 -2.83
C LYS A 4 -13.54 -19.38 -4.14
N ASP A 5 -14.84 -19.61 -4.04
CA ASP A 5 -15.72 -19.74 -5.20
C ASP A 5 -15.53 -18.53 -6.14
N ILE A 6 -15.51 -18.80 -7.43
CA ILE A 6 -15.35 -17.78 -8.47
C ILE A 6 -16.39 -16.63 -8.36
N LYS A 7 -17.50 -16.87 -7.65
CA LYS A 7 -18.51 -15.85 -7.35
C LYS A 7 -18.05 -14.78 -6.35
N ASP A 8 -17.21 -15.13 -5.37
CA ASP A 8 -16.76 -14.18 -4.33
C ASP A 8 -15.66 -13.24 -4.83
N THR A 9 -14.94 -13.63 -5.89
CA THR A 9 -13.91 -12.77 -6.51
C THR A 9 -14.45 -11.72 -7.47
N LYS A 10 -15.72 -11.82 -7.88
CA LYS A 10 -16.37 -10.84 -8.77
C LYS A 10 -16.66 -9.50 -8.07
N ASP A 11 -16.75 -9.49 -6.76
CA ASP A 11 -17.18 -8.35 -5.97
C ASP A 11 -16.01 -7.55 -5.36
N ILE A 12 -14.77 -8.04 -5.49
CA ILE A 12 -13.59 -7.29 -5.05
C ILE A 12 -12.99 -6.57 -6.27
N ALA A 13 -13.74 -5.64 -6.84
CA ALA A 13 -13.13 -4.64 -7.68
C ALA A 13 -12.11 -3.87 -6.84
N TYR A 14 -10.95 -3.52 -7.43
CA TYR A 14 -9.87 -2.78 -6.77
C TYR A 14 -10.37 -1.52 -6.02
N ARG A 15 -11.47 -0.92 -6.49
CA ARG A 15 -12.15 0.19 -5.82
C ARG A 15 -12.84 -0.22 -4.52
N GLU A 16 -13.47 -1.39 -4.46
CA GLU A 16 -14.09 -1.93 -3.23
C GLU A 16 -13.02 -2.38 -2.23
N TYR A 17 -11.93 -2.96 -2.73
CA TYR A 17 -10.75 -3.28 -1.95
C TYR A 17 -10.15 -2.05 -1.23
N LEU A 18 -10.21 -0.88 -1.86
CA LEU A 18 -9.76 0.39 -1.25
C LEU A 18 -10.86 1.04 -0.37
N GLN A 19 -12.15 0.79 -0.67
CA GLN A 19 -13.28 1.44 0.00
C GLN A 19 -13.46 1.03 1.47
N ASP A 20 -13.21 -0.22 1.79
CA ASP A 20 -13.40 -0.77 3.13
C ASP A 20 -12.14 -0.69 4.00
N ARG A 21 -11.05 -0.12 3.50
CA ARG A 21 -9.77 -0.04 4.22
C ARG A 21 -9.54 1.35 4.78
N PRO A 22 -9.49 1.52 6.11
CA PRO A 22 -9.22 2.82 6.73
C PRO A 22 -7.84 3.40 6.38
N GLY A 23 -6.90 2.58 5.88
CA GLY A 23 -5.55 2.98 5.52
C GLY A 23 -5.34 3.49 4.10
N LEU A 24 -6.29 3.27 3.19
CA LEU A 24 -6.16 3.67 1.80
C LEU A 24 -7.22 4.71 1.46
N ILE A 25 -6.89 5.97 1.67
CA ILE A 25 -7.78 7.09 1.33
C ILE A 25 -8.03 7.05 -0.17
N GLN A 26 -9.29 6.94 -0.52
CA GLN A 26 -9.70 7.06 -1.91
C GLN A 26 -9.63 8.51 -2.35
N MET A 27 -8.90 8.74 -3.44
CA MET A 27 -8.84 10.06 -4.07
C MET A 27 -10.22 10.62 -4.44
N SER A 28 -11.19 9.73 -4.73
CA SER A 28 -12.56 10.12 -5.07
C SER A 28 -13.42 10.57 -3.89
N GLU A 29 -12.98 10.34 -2.65
CA GLU A 29 -13.72 10.70 -1.45
C GLU A 29 -13.20 11.98 -0.77
N THR A 30 -12.08 12.51 -1.24
CA THR A 30 -11.60 13.79 -0.76
C THR A 30 -12.53 14.90 -1.25
N GLU A 31 -13.18 15.58 -0.34
CA GLU A 31 -14.09 16.68 -0.69
C GLU A 31 -13.36 17.88 -1.27
N LYS A 32 -12.08 18.03 -0.91
CA LYS A 32 -11.26 19.15 -1.36
C LYS A 32 -9.80 18.76 -1.42
N HIS A 33 -9.14 19.32 -2.40
CA HIS A 33 -7.73 19.24 -2.59
C HIS A 33 -7.07 20.54 -2.16
N LEU A 34 -5.97 20.45 -1.44
CA LEU A 34 -5.08 21.60 -1.29
C LEU A 34 -4.31 21.75 -2.59
N HIS A 35 -4.66 22.78 -3.34
CA HIS A 35 -3.91 23.19 -4.51
C HIS A 35 -3.24 24.52 -4.23
N ALA A 36 -1.97 24.66 -4.55
CA ALA A 36 -1.39 25.97 -4.65
C ALA A 36 -2.19 26.79 -5.66
N SER A 37 -2.61 27.99 -5.29
CA SER A 37 -3.16 28.95 -6.24
C SER A 37 -2.05 29.28 -7.24
N ARG A 38 -2.16 28.75 -8.46
CA ARG A 38 -1.12 28.89 -9.48
C ARG A 38 -0.95 30.36 -9.81
N PRO A 39 0.26 30.93 -9.73
CA PRO A 39 0.52 32.21 -10.34
C PRO A 39 0.12 32.13 -11.81
N LYS A 40 -0.68 33.05 -12.30
CA LYS A 40 -1.16 33.12 -13.70
C LYS A 40 -0.07 33.06 -14.77
N THR A 41 1.19 33.02 -14.36
CA THR A 41 2.40 33.05 -15.21
C THR A 41 2.97 31.67 -15.54
N HIS A 42 2.57 30.59 -14.88
CA HIS A 42 3.08 29.27 -15.19
C HIS A 42 2.15 28.53 -16.16
N LYS A 43 2.60 28.42 -17.43
CA LYS A 43 2.07 27.43 -18.37
C LYS A 43 2.33 26.05 -17.80
N THR A 44 1.28 25.40 -17.42
CA THR A 44 1.31 24.20 -16.61
C THR A 44 1.58 22.97 -17.42
N ASP A 45 2.70 22.35 -17.15
CA ASP A 45 2.78 20.91 -17.21
C ASP A 45 2.05 20.36 -15.97
N ALA A 46 1.00 19.56 -16.16
CA ALA A 46 0.17 19.03 -15.06
C ALA A 46 0.96 18.15 -14.07
N PHE A 47 2.20 17.83 -14.42
CA PHE A 47 3.11 16.98 -13.65
C PHE A 47 4.23 17.77 -12.93
N GLN A 48 4.27 19.08 -13.02
CA GLN A 48 5.29 19.84 -12.27
C GLN A 48 4.82 20.12 -10.84
N PRO A 49 5.68 19.90 -9.82
CA PRO A 49 5.34 20.21 -8.44
C PRO A 49 5.08 21.71 -8.32
N CYS A 50 3.90 22.05 -7.81
CA CYS A 50 3.62 23.42 -7.40
C CYS A 50 4.42 23.74 -6.14
N ASP A 51 4.84 24.98 -5.97
CA ASP A 51 5.40 25.50 -4.74
C ASP A 51 4.26 26.14 -3.93
N MET A 52 3.54 25.31 -3.19
CA MET A 52 2.54 25.79 -2.26
C MET A 52 3.24 26.57 -1.14
N THR A 53 2.83 27.82 -0.95
CA THR A 53 3.32 28.68 0.14
C THR A 53 2.44 28.55 1.39
N PRO A 54 2.88 29.02 2.58
CA PRO A 54 2.02 29.14 3.75
C PRO A 54 0.74 29.95 3.50
N ASP A 55 0.83 31.04 2.73
CA ASP A 55 -0.37 31.84 2.37
C ASP A 55 -1.37 31.05 1.51
N ASP A 56 -0.86 30.18 0.62
CA ASP A 56 -1.72 29.27 -0.16
C ASP A 56 -2.44 28.27 0.74
N VAL A 57 -1.75 27.76 1.77
CA VAL A 57 -2.36 26.88 2.77
C VAL A 57 -3.47 27.60 3.52
N ASP A 58 -3.21 28.80 4.04
CA ASP A 58 -4.20 29.61 4.76
C ASP A 58 -5.41 29.94 3.88
N TYR A 59 -5.15 30.29 2.61
CA TYR A 59 -6.22 30.54 1.65
C TYR A 59 -7.11 29.28 1.46
N GLU A 60 -6.51 28.14 1.20
CA GLU A 60 -7.24 26.87 1.04
C GLU A 60 -8.00 26.46 2.33
N MET A 61 -7.38 26.66 3.49
CA MET A 61 -8.00 26.33 4.79
C MET A 61 -9.08 27.32 5.20
N SER A 62 -9.16 28.51 4.59
CA SER A 62 -10.25 29.48 4.84
C SER A 62 -11.61 28.98 4.33
N PHE A 63 -11.64 28.04 3.39
CA PHE A 63 -12.89 27.45 2.92
C PHE A 63 -13.37 26.34 3.87
N PRO A 64 -14.69 26.26 4.13
CA PRO A 64 -15.25 25.23 5.00
C PRO A 64 -14.88 23.82 4.52
N LYS A 65 -14.39 22.99 5.43
CA LYS A 65 -14.06 21.58 5.20
C LYS A 65 -14.96 20.75 6.10
N SER A 66 -15.81 19.92 5.52
CA SER A 66 -16.75 19.09 6.28
C SER A 66 -16.16 17.77 6.74
N LYS A 67 -15.08 17.32 6.09
CA LYS A 67 -14.39 16.06 6.40
C LYS A 67 -13.00 16.29 6.98
N LYS A 68 -12.55 15.30 7.73
CA LYS A 68 -11.18 15.25 8.30
C LYS A 68 -10.18 14.60 7.36
N VAL A 69 -10.51 14.51 6.09
CA VAL A 69 -9.74 13.91 5.02
C VAL A 69 -9.21 14.98 4.10
N LEU A 70 -7.95 14.94 3.77
CA LEU A 70 -7.32 15.94 2.92
C LEU A 70 -6.33 15.31 1.93
N GLU A 71 -6.51 15.59 0.65
CA GLU A 71 -5.52 15.33 -0.38
C GLU A 71 -4.77 16.62 -0.69
N ILE A 72 -3.44 16.53 -0.63
CA ILE A 72 -2.53 17.68 -0.67
C ILE A 72 -1.63 17.54 -1.89
N HIS A 73 -1.61 18.56 -2.75
CA HIS A 73 -0.76 18.61 -3.94
C HIS A 73 0.25 19.74 -3.86
N GLY A 74 1.49 19.45 -4.19
CA GLY A 74 2.52 20.46 -4.39
C GLY A 74 2.99 21.20 -3.13
N MET A 75 2.70 20.67 -1.95
CA MET A 75 3.19 21.19 -0.68
C MET A 75 4.72 21.05 -0.61
N ASN A 76 5.39 22.06 -0.09
CA ASN A 76 6.82 22.06 0.24
C ASN A 76 7.06 21.94 1.74
N GLN A 77 8.31 21.96 2.19
CA GLN A 77 8.67 21.79 3.61
C GLN A 77 8.07 22.89 4.50
N GLU A 78 8.21 24.16 4.11
CA GLU A 78 7.71 25.30 4.88
C GLU A 78 6.18 25.26 5.03
N SER A 79 5.49 24.93 3.94
CA SER A 79 4.03 24.81 3.93
C SER A 79 3.55 23.63 4.77
N LEU A 80 4.30 22.52 4.84
CA LEU A 80 3.99 21.39 5.72
C LEU A 80 4.08 21.80 7.19
N GLU A 81 5.17 22.47 7.57
CA GLU A 81 5.39 22.95 8.93
C GLU A 81 4.28 23.94 9.35
N HIS A 82 3.96 24.88 8.47
CA HIS A 82 2.87 25.83 8.68
C HIS A 82 1.50 25.12 8.81
N PHE A 83 1.20 24.17 7.91
CA PHE A 83 -0.04 23.39 7.95
C PHE A 83 -0.17 22.61 9.25
N VAL A 84 0.86 21.92 9.69
CA VAL A 84 0.82 21.13 10.92
C VAL A 84 0.60 22.05 12.14
N LEU A 85 1.33 23.17 12.21
CA LEU A 85 1.26 24.11 13.31
C LEU A 85 -0.16 24.70 13.48
N HIS A 86 -0.81 25.08 12.39
CA HIS A 86 -2.07 25.83 12.44
C HIS A 86 -3.32 24.97 12.25
N TYR A 87 -3.21 23.85 11.53
CA TYR A 87 -4.34 23.04 11.10
C TYR A 87 -4.22 21.54 11.45
N GLY A 88 -3.03 21.08 11.85
CA GLY A 88 -2.74 19.66 12.05
C GLY A 88 -3.66 18.94 13.04
N ALA A 89 -4.15 19.65 14.07
CA ALA A 89 -5.08 19.06 15.05
C ALA A 89 -6.47 18.73 14.48
N THR A 90 -6.82 19.28 13.30
CA THR A 90 -8.14 19.11 12.70
C THR A 90 -8.25 17.83 11.86
N TYR A 91 -7.16 17.44 11.21
CA TYR A 91 -7.19 16.37 10.21
C TYR A 91 -6.76 15.02 10.78
N GLU A 92 -7.41 13.96 10.26
CA GLU A 92 -7.16 12.57 10.65
C GLU A 92 -6.55 11.75 9.52
N TYR A 93 -6.81 12.11 8.25
CA TYR A 93 -6.41 11.38 7.06
C TYR A 93 -5.75 12.32 6.07
N LEU A 94 -4.48 12.04 5.71
CA LEU A 94 -3.70 12.85 4.78
C LEU A 94 -3.21 12.02 3.60
N HIS A 95 -3.37 12.56 2.40
CA HIS A 95 -2.74 12.05 1.20
C HIS A 95 -1.85 13.12 0.59
N PHE A 96 -0.55 12.97 0.72
CA PHE A 96 0.44 13.81 0.04
C PHE A 96 0.68 13.27 -1.36
N PHE A 97 0.10 13.93 -2.35
CA PHE A 97 0.23 13.57 -3.75
C PHE A 97 1.17 14.54 -4.45
N HIS A 98 2.28 14.03 -5.00
CA HIS A 98 3.25 14.83 -5.75
C HIS A 98 3.85 16.01 -4.95
N CYS A 99 4.06 15.85 -3.64
CA CYS A 99 4.69 16.83 -2.76
C CYS A 99 6.22 16.64 -2.75
N GLN A 100 6.86 16.81 -3.91
CA GLN A 100 8.27 16.45 -4.12
C GLN A 100 9.29 17.35 -3.41
N LYS A 101 8.85 18.45 -2.79
CA LYS A 101 9.74 19.36 -2.05
C LYS A 101 9.65 19.17 -0.52
N ILE A 102 8.89 18.23 -0.04
CA ILE A 102 8.93 17.82 1.37
C ILE A 102 10.11 16.88 1.55
N ALA A 103 11.11 17.31 2.31
CA ALA A 103 12.31 16.53 2.61
C ALA A 103 12.23 15.79 3.95
N ASP A 104 11.41 16.28 4.89
CA ASP A 104 11.24 15.75 6.22
C ASP A 104 9.76 15.76 6.62
N PHE A 105 9.22 14.59 6.97
CA PHE A 105 7.86 14.42 7.45
C PHE A 105 7.75 14.46 8.98
N SER A 106 8.82 14.74 9.72
CA SER A 106 8.78 14.82 11.19
C SER A 106 7.77 15.80 11.76
N PRO A 107 7.38 16.91 11.09
CA PRO A 107 6.27 17.74 11.60
C PRO A 107 4.97 16.97 11.86
N LEU A 108 4.72 15.87 11.15
CA LEU A 108 3.53 15.04 11.39
C LEU A 108 3.48 14.43 12.80
N GLU A 109 4.60 14.35 13.53
CA GLU A 109 4.64 13.91 14.92
C GLU A 109 3.77 14.76 15.85
N ASP A 110 3.54 16.02 15.49
CA ASP A 110 2.73 16.97 16.24
C ASP A 110 1.23 16.93 15.88
N MET A 111 0.80 15.95 15.08
CA MET A 111 -0.60 15.77 14.71
C MET A 111 -1.29 14.72 15.60
N PRO A 112 -2.01 15.14 16.69
CA PRO A 112 -2.50 14.19 17.70
C PRO A 112 -3.65 13.31 17.21
N ASN A 113 -4.34 13.72 16.15
CA ASN A 113 -5.50 13.03 15.61
C ASN A 113 -5.20 12.21 14.36
N LEU A 114 -3.95 12.19 13.91
CA LEU A 114 -3.55 11.53 12.67
C LEU A 114 -3.81 10.02 12.74
N ARG A 115 -4.56 9.49 11.77
CA ARG A 115 -4.98 8.09 11.68
C ARG A 115 -4.43 7.39 10.45
N ASP A 116 -4.23 8.14 9.38
CA ASP A 116 -3.77 7.60 8.12
C ASP A 116 -2.94 8.61 7.33
N VAL A 117 -1.85 8.13 6.74
CA VAL A 117 -1.02 8.93 5.85
C VAL A 117 -0.66 8.14 4.60
N ASN A 118 -0.94 8.72 3.45
CA ASN A 118 -0.46 8.24 2.17
C ASN A 118 0.52 9.25 1.56
N ILE A 119 1.69 8.77 1.13
CA ILE A 119 2.72 9.57 0.48
C ILE A 119 2.93 8.99 -0.91
N THR A 120 2.55 9.76 -1.94
CA THR A 120 2.65 9.35 -3.34
C THR A 120 3.56 10.31 -4.11
N TRP A 121 4.53 9.74 -4.85
CA TRP A 121 5.46 10.48 -5.69
C TRP A 121 6.28 11.53 -4.94
N ASN A 122 6.86 11.15 -3.82
CA ASN A 122 7.85 11.96 -3.12
C ASN A 122 9.24 11.32 -3.29
N ASN A 123 10.12 12.01 -4.02
CA ASN A 123 11.49 11.57 -4.26
C ASN A 123 12.54 12.42 -3.51
N CYS A 124 12.12 13.23 -2.55
CA CYS A 124 12.97 14.07 -1.72
C CYS A 124 13.23 13.49 -0.34
N ALA A 125 12.17 13.14 0.38
CA ALA A 125 12.28 12.57 1.72
C ALA A 125 13.02 11.23 1.71
N THR A 126 13.87 11.03 2.70
CA THR A 126 14.73 9.85 2.81
C THR A 126 14.36 8.95 3.98
N ARG A 127 13.44 9.38 4.84
CA ARG A 127 13.00 8.65 6.02
C ARG A 127 11.56 8.99 6.38
N LEU A 128 10.92 8.10 7.10
CA LEU A 128 9.69 8.37 7.86
C LEU A 128 10.01 9.23 9.10
N TRP A 129 8.98 9.62 9.81
CA TRP A 129 9.05 10.20 11.16
C TRP A 129 8.91 9.11 12.23
N ASP A 130 9.00 9.47 13.50
CA ASP A 130 8.72 8.55 14.60
C ASP A 130 7.21 8.29 14.70
N LEU A 131 6.75 7.16 14.13
CA LEU A 131 5.33 6.81 14.06
C LEU A 131 4.71 6.56 15.43
N SER A 132 5.51 6.30 16.46
CA SER A 132 5.03 6.11 17.84
C SER A 132 4.45 7.41 18.45
N ARG A 133 4.83 8.57 17.89
CA ARG A 133 4.31 9.87 18.30
C ARG A 133 2.83 10.05 17.96
N ASN A 134 2.37 9.36 16.94
CA ASN A 134 0.97 9.39 16.51
C ASN A 134 0.23 8.14 17.01
N SER A 135 -0.18 8.14 18.28
CA SER A 135 -0.80 6.97 18.94
C SER A 135 -2.09 6.46 18.27
N ARG A 136 -2.70 7.26 17.41
CA ARG A 136 -3.92 6.92 16.65
C ARG A 136 -3.63 6.48 15.21
N LEU A 137 -2.37 6.52 14.78
CA LEU A 137 -1.99 6.16 13.41
C LEU A 137 -2.21 4.66 13.19
N MET A 138 -3.04 4.33 12.21
CA MET A 138 -3.41 2.95 11.86
C MET A 138 -3.01 2.56 10.44
N GLY A 139 -2.93 3.53 9.53
CA GLY A 139 -2.64 3.30 8.13
C GLY A 139 -1.43 4.09 7.64
N LEU A 140 -0.60 3.44 6.81
CA LEU A 140 0.55 4.05 6.16
C LEU A 140 0.69 3.54 4.73
N GLY A 141 0.61 4.47 3.76
CA GLY A 141 0.88 4.22 2.35
C GLY A 141 2.15 4.94 1.87
N ILE A 142 3.04 4.22 1.20
CA ILE A 142 4.25 4.76 0.57
C ILE A 142 4.27 4.31 -0.87
N ILE A 143 4.04 5.24 -1.80
CA ILE A 143 3.88 4.94 -3.22
C ILE A 143 4.88 5.75 -4.02
N ASP A 144 5.76 5.07 -4.76
CA ASP A 144 6.79 5.70 -5.60
C ASP A 144 7.59 6.80 -4.87
N ALA A 145 8.05 6.46 -3.67
CA ALA A 145 8.92 7.29 -2.84
C ALA A 145 10.26 6.58 -2.60
N LYS A 146 11.03 6.37 -3.66
CA LYS A 146 12.21 5.50 -3.72
C LYS A 146 13.25 5.75 -2.63
N LYS A 147 13.54 7.03 -2.34
CA LYS A 147 14.53 7.38 -1.33
C LYS A 147 14.03 7.06 0.08
N MET A 148 12.73 7.25 0.31
CA MET A 148 12.11 6.97 1.60
C MET A 148 12.12 5.48 1.87
N THR A 149 11.74 4.64 0.92
CA THR A 149 11.58 3.20 1.13
C THR A 149 12.91 2.54 1.52
N SER A 150 14.03 2.87 0.85
CA SER A 150 15.34 2.26 1.16
C SER A 150 15.89 2.60 2.54
N ASN A 151 15.55 3.79 3.07
CA ASN A 151 16.11 4.30 4.31
C ASN A 151 15.09 4.40 5.45
N ALA A 152 13.79 4.27 5.14
CA ALA A 152 12.71 4.46 6.10
C ALA A 152 12.38 3.23 6.93
N LEU A 153 12.77 2.06 6.46
CA LEU A 153 12.41 0.79 7.09
C LEU A 153 12.76 0.69 8.60
N PRO A 154 13.90 1.23 9.08
CA PRO A 154 14.18 1.23 10.51
C PRO A 154 13.15 2.01 11.34
N LEU A 155 12.60 3.13 10.80
CA LEU A 155 11.59 3.92 11.49
C LEU A 155 10.17 3.33 11.38
N LEU A 156 9.95 2.45 10.40
CA LEU A 156 8.68 1.74 10.29
C LEU A 156 8.38 0.93 11.56
N GLU A 157 9.39 0.37 12.19
CA GLU A 157 9.24 -0.40 13.43
C GLU A 157 8.71 0.44 14.62
N THR A 158 8.81 1.76 14.59
CA THR A 158 8.21 2.61 15.64
C THR A 158 6.68 2.56 15.61
N GLY A 159 6.07 2.14 14.49
CA GLY A 159 4.63 1.93 14.31
C GLY A 159 4.11 0.52 14.64
N LYS A 160 4.96 -0.40 15.12
CA LYS A 160 4.61 -1.82 15.34
C LYS A 160 3.35 -2.06 16.19
N ASN A 161 3.08 -1.19 17.15
CA ASN A 161 1.97 -1.34 18.08
C ASN A 161 0.68 -0.65 17.63
N ASN A 162 0.74 0.15 16.57
CA ASN A 162 -0.39 0.99 16.13
C ASN A 162 -0.88 0.62 14.73
N LEU A 163 0.06 0.36 13.79
CA LEU A 163 -0.29 0.16 12.39
C LEU A 163 -1.10 -1.14 12.20
N ARG A 164 -2.19 -0.97 11.48
CA ARG A 164 -3.10 -2.06 11.06
C ARG A 164 -2.99 -2.32 9.56
N GLU A 165 -2.59 -1.31 8.81
CA GLU A 165 -2.49 -1.37 7.37
C GLU A 165 -1.20 -0.71 6.90
N ILE A 166 -0.46 -1.42 6.05
CA ILE A 166 0.74 -0.92 5.40
C ILE A 166 0.63 -1.21 3.91
N TYR A 167 0.78 -0.17 3.10
CA TYR A 167 0.87 -0.26 1.66
C TYR A 167 2.19 0.31 1.17
N VAL A 168 3.02 -0.52 0.52
CA VAL A 168 4.26 -0.07 -0.10
C VAL A 168 4.23 -0.42 -1.58
N SER A 169 4.41 0.59 -2.42
CA SER A 169 4.48 0.41 -3.87
C SER A 169 5.71 1.09 -4.45
N GLY A 170 6.40 0.39 -5.31
CA GLY A 170 7.45 0.95 -6.13
C GLY A 170 6.89 1.79 -7.29
N ASP A 171 7.81 2.26 -8.12
CA ASP A 171 7.53 2.90 -9.40
C ASP A 171 6.96 1.87 -10.39
N ILE A 172 5.91 2.27 -11.09
CA ILE A 172 5.21 1.42 -12.08
C ILE A 172 6.11 0.90 -13.22
N PHE A 173 7.22 1.59 -13.51
CA PHE A 173 8.13 1.22 -14.60
C PHE A 173 9.32 0.38 -14.14
N ASN A 174 9.87 0.67 -12.96
CA ASN A 174 11.15 0.09 -12.54
C ASN A 174 11.04 -0.86 -11.35
N GLY A 175 9.92 -0.85 -10.64
CA GLY A 175 9.77 -1.54 -9.38
C GLY A 175 10.77 -1.04 -8.33
N TYR A 176 10.60 -1.48 -7.09
CA TYR A 176 11.43 -1.04 -5.99
C TYR A 176 12.27 -2.21 -5.44
N PRO A 177 13.61 -2.08 -5.36
CA PRO A 177 14.44 -3.15 -4.81
C PRO A 177 14.36 -3.18 -3.28
N MET A 178 13.95 -4.32 -2.73
CA MET A 178 14.05 -4.63 -1.31
C MET A 178 14.95 -5.84 -1.09
N LYS A 179 15.74 -5.81 -0.02
CA LYS A 179 16.60 -6.93 0.33
C LYS A 179 15.76 -8.13 0.79
N ASP A 180 14.91 -7.91 1.78
CA ASP A 180 14.04 -8.90 2.43
C ASP A 180 12.77 -8.22 2.97
N LEU A 181 11.90 -8.98 3.63
CA LEU A 181 10.66 -8.50 4.23
C LEU A 181 10.70 -8.44 5.77
N ASN A 182 11.86 -8.60 6.38
CA ASN A 182 12.00 -8.64 7.85
C ASN A 182 11.62 -7.31 8.53
N CYS A 183 11.64 -6.19 7.80
CA CYS A 183 11.17 -4.91 8.30
C CYS A 183 9.69 -4.90 8.69
N PHE A 184 8.91 -5.86 8.20
CA PHE A 184 7.49 -6.04 8.56
C PHE A 184 7.28 -7.02 9.72
N ALA A 185 8.33 -7.62 10.25
CA ALA A 185 8.21 -8.58 11.35
C ALA A 185 7.78 -7.92 12.67
N GLY A 186 6.95 -8.62 13.46
CA GLY A 186 6.60 -8.22 14.82
C GLY A 186 5.55 -7.12 14.94
N PHE A 187 4.82 -6.79 13.87
CA PHE A 187 3.68 -5.87 13.93
C PHE A 187 2.47 -6.58 14.54
N SER A 188 2.21 -6.34 15.81
CA SER A 188 1.19 -7.07 16.58
C SER A 188 -0.25 -6.76 16.18
N MET A 189 -0.48 -5.62 15.52
CA MET A 189 -1.81 -5.14 15.13
C MET A 189 -2.03 -5.13 13.61
N LEU A 190 -1.04 -5.53 12.82
CA LEU A 190 -1.11 -5.47 11.36
C LEU A 190 -2.11 -6.49 10.81
N ARG A 191 -3.13 -6.00 10.10
CA ARG A 191 -4.17 -6.80 9.46
C ARG A 191 -3.99 -6.91 7.95
N HIS A 192 -3.49 -5.82 7.34
CA HIS A 192 -3.33 -5.74 5.89
C HIS A 192 -1.93 -5.28 5.53
N LEU A 193 -1.23 -6.10 4.76
CA LEU A 193 0.06 -5.75 4.17
C LEU A 193 -0.04 -5.88 2.66
N ALA A 194 0.22 -4.79 1.94
CA ALA A 194 0.24 -4.79 0.49
C ALA A 194 1.57 -4.28 -0.06
N LEU A 195 2.18 -5.09 -0.93
CA LEU A 195 3.48 -4.86 -1.54
C LEU A 195 3.36 -4.93 -3.07
N ASN A 196 3.36 -3.79 -3.74
CA ASN A 196 3.24 -3.73 -5.19
C ASN A 196 4.52 -3.17 -5.83
N GLN A 197 4.86 -3.65 -7.02
CA GLN A 197 6.05 -3.20 -7.75
C GLN A 197 7.35 -3.30 -6.90
N ILE A 198 7.48 -4.38 -6.15
CA ILE A 198 8.66 -4.67 -5.31
C ILE A 198 9.52 -5.75 -5.97
N LYS A 199 10.83 -5.47 -6.13
CA LYS A 199 11.84 -6.42 -6.56
C LYS A 199 12.53 -6.99 -5.33
N LEU A 200 12.06 -8.13 -4.86
CA LEU A 200 12.55 -8.77 -3.66
C LEU A 200 13.77 -9.65 -3.97
N ALA A 201 14.89 -9.43 -3.26
CA ALA A 201 16.11 -10.22 -3.42
C ALA A 201 16.03 -11.52 -2.63
N ASP A 202 15.70 -11.45 -1.35
CA ASP A 202 15.43 -12.60 -0.50
C ASP A 202 13.91 -12.77 -0.36
N LYS A 203 13.43 -13.95 -0.69
CA LYS A 203 12.00 -14.31 -0.70
C LYS A 203 11.58 -15.14 0.50
N ASP A 204 12.35 -15.04 1.59
CA ASP A 204 11.94 -15.62 2.86
C ASP A 204 10.66 -14.95 3.38
N THR A 205 9.73 -15.78 3.82
CA THR A 205 8.41 -15.40 4.29
C THR A 205 8.19 -15.68 5.78
N ALA A 206 9.25 -16.03 6.50
CA ALA A 206 9.19 -16.33 7.94
C ALA A 206 8.67 -15.16 8.78
N PHE A 207 8.80 -13.91 8.30
CA PHE A 207 8.23 -12.74 8.97
C PHE A 207 6.72 -12.85 9.19
N LEU A 208 5.98 -13.57 8.31
CA LEU A 208 4.53 -13.77 8.45
C LEU A 208 4.16 -14.52 9.74
N ASP A 209 5.03 -15.40 10.23
CA ASP A 209 4.82 -16.12 11.51
C ASP A 209 4.81 -15.17 12.73
N THR A 210 5.31 -13.95 12.55
CA THR A 210 5.37 -12.93 13.60
C THR A 210 4.22 -11.93 13.56
N LEU A 211 3.25 -12.13 12.66
CA LEU A 211 2.10 -11.25 12.43
C LEU A 211 0.80 -11.95 12.87
N PRO A 212 0.46 -11.92 14.16
CA PRO A 212 -0.56 -12.81 14.74
C PRO A 212 -1.99 -12.51 14.29
N VAL A 213 -2.24 -11.30 13.76
CA VAL A 213 -3.58 -10.86 13.35
C VAL A 213 -3.65 -10.49 11.86
N LEU A 214 -2.65 -10.88 11.07
CA LEU A 214 -2.64 -10.57 9.64
C LEU A 214 -3.77 -11.33 8.93
N GLU A 215 -4.67 -10.58 8.29
CA GLU A 215 -5.82 -11.09 7.56
C GLU A 215 -5.53 -11.18 6.05
N GLU A 216 -4.77 -10.21 5.52
CA GLU A 216 -4.47 -10.14 4.10
C GLU A 216 -3.01 -9.77 3.81
N PHE A 217 -2.42 -10.51 2.90
CA PHE A 217 -1.11 -10.24 2.33
C PHE A 217 -1.22 -10.13 0.82
N ASP A 218 -1.17 -8.91 0.31
CA ASP A 218 -1.19 -8.63 -1.12
C ASP A 218 0.22 -8.39 -1.66
N PHE A 219 0.51 -8.98 -2.81
CA PHE A 219 1.77 -8.83 -3.50
C PHE A 219 1.59 -8.97 -5.01
N ASP A 220 2.58 -8.53 -5.79
CA ASP A 220 2.56 -8.73 -7.24
C ASP A 220 2.62 -10.22 -7.61
N PRO A 221 1.90 -10.65 -8.64
CA PRO A 221 1.80 -12.07 -9.03
C PRO A 221 3.15 -12.71 -9.37
N GLY A 222 4.15 -11.89 -9.72
CA GLY A 222 5.50 -12.32 -10.05
C GLY A 222 6.52 -12.22 -8.90
N MET A 223 6.13 -11.78 -7.71
CA MET A 223 7.04 -11.62 -6.58
C MET A 223 7.59 -12.97 -6.10
N PHE A 224 6.74 -13.98 -6.02
CA PHE A 224 7.07 -15.33 -5.60
C PHE A 224 6.90 -16.34 -6.74
N THR A 225 7.46 -17.53 -6.60
CA THR A 225 7.18 -18.67 -7.50
C THR A 225 5.83 -19.31 -7.13
N THR A 226 5.28 -20.12 -8.05
CA THR A 226 4.05 -20.87 -7.77
C THR A 226 4.22 -21.80 -6.56
N GLU A 227 5.39 -22.42 -6.42
CA GLU A 227 5.74 -23.31 -5.30
C GLU A 227 5.77 -22.53 -3.96
N GLN A 228 6.37 -21.34 -3.94
CA GLN A 228 6.40 -20.48 -2.74
C GLN A 228 5.00 -20.04 -2.33
N ILE A 229 4.16 -19.64 -3.29
CA ILE A 229 2.76 -19.25 -3.00
C ILE A 229 1.96 -20.45 -2.48
N ALA A 230 2.13 -21.64 -3.08
CA ALA A 230 1.46 -22.84 -2.60
C ALA A 230 1.91 -23.22 -1.17
N HIS A 231 3.21 -23.05 -0.86
CA HIS A 231 3.71 -23.25 0.51
C HIS A 231 3.12 -22.24 1.49
N LEU A 232 3.01 -20.96 1.10
CA LEU A 232 2.35 -19.94 1.92
C LEU A 232 0.88 -20.30 2.19
N CYS A 233 0.12 -20.71 1.17
CA CYS A 233 -1.27 -21.14 1.34
C CYS A 233 -1.40 -22.39 2.21
N ALA A 234 -0.42 -23.30 2.20
CA ALA A 234 -0.42 -24.47 3.08
C ALA A 234 -0.16 -24.08 4.54
N LYS A 235 0.80 -23.17 4.77
CA LYS A 235 1.24 -22.76 6.10
C LYS A 235 0.27 -21.78 6.77
N HIS A 236 -0.35 -20.90 5.98
CA HIS A 236 -1.27 -19.85 6.43
C HIS A 236 -2.63 -19.98 5.71
N PRO A 237 -3.43 -21.02 6.02
CA PRO A 237 -4.64 -21.33 5.25
C PRO A 237 -5.75 -20.28 5.32
N ASP A 238 -5.74 -19.44 6.36
CA ASP A 238 -6.73 -18.39 6.59
C ASP A 238 -6.26 -17.02 6.09
N LEU A 239 -4.99 -16.92 5.64
CA LEU A 239 -4.44 -15.67 5.13
C LEU A 239 -5.01 -15.36 3.75
N GLY A 240 -5.72 -14.23 3.65
CA GLY A 240 -6.26 -13.70 2.39
C GLY A 240 -5.21 -12.97 1.57
N GLY A 241 -5.63 -12.51 0.39
CA GLY A 241 -4.84 -11.70 -0.51
C GLY A 241 -5.13 -12.02 -1.97
N ARG A 242 -4.99 -11.03 -2.85
CA ARG A 242 -5.35 -11.16 -4.26
C ARG A 242 -4.65 -12.32 -4.98
N PHE A 243 -3.37 -12.56 -4.64
CA PHE A 243 -2.56 -13.63 -5.23
C PHE A 243 -2.19 -14.73 -4.22
N MET A 244 -2.84 -14.77 -3.06
CA MET A 244 -2.80 -15.89 -2.11
C MET A 244 -3.67 -17.04 -2.64
N GLY A 245 -3.26 -17.63 -3.77
CA GLY A 245 -3.98 -18.67 -4.46
C GLY A 245 -3.38 -18.93 -5.85
N PRO A 246 -4.02 -19.81 -6.66
CA PRO A 246 -3.50 -20.18 -7.97
C PRO A 246 -3.55 -19.06 -9.01
N TRP A 247 -4.39 -18.05 -8.79
CA TRP A 247 -4.57 -16.90 -9.68
C TRP A 247 -5.23 -15.73 -8.95
N GLY A 248 -5.18 -14.56 -9.55
CA GLY A 248 -5.88 -13.37 -9.11
C GLY A 248 -6.38 -12.54 -10.31
N VAL A 249 -7.27 -11.60 -10.04
CA VAL A 249 -7.79 -10.66 -11.05
C VAL A 249 -6.89 -9.43 -11.09
N GLU A 250 -6.43 -9.07 -12.29
CA GLU A 250 -5.78 -7.79 -12.54
C GLU A 250 -6.84 -6.78 -12.99
N TYR A 251 -6.94 -5.66 -12.29
CA TYR A 251 -7.72 -4.46 -12.64
C TYR A 251 -8.89 -4.60 -13.64
N ASN A 252 -10.11 -4.50 -13.13
CA ASN A 252 -11.35 -4.17 -13.87
C ASN A 252 -11.70 -5.01 -15.12
N THR A 253 -11.21 -6.22 -15.28
CA THR A 253 -11.62 -7.09 -16.37
C THR A 253 -11.98 -8.48 -15.88
N ASP A 254 -13.25 -8.84 -15.93
CA ASP A 254 -13.72 -10.21 -15.67
C ASP A 254 -13.16 -11.22 -16.69
N THR A 255 -12.47 -10.73 -17.70
CA THR A 255 -12.01 -11.51 -18.86
C THR A 255 -10.55 -11.97 -18.69
N TYR A 256 -9.71 -11.20 -17.96
CA TYR A 256 -8.30 -11.49 -17.85
C TYR A 256 -7.92 -11.89 -16.43
N ILE A 257 -7.36 -13.09 -16.30
CA ILE A 257 -6.90 -13.67 -15.05
C ILE A 257 -5.38 -13.75 -15.05
N ARG A 258 -4.73 -13.22 -14.03
CA ARG A 258 -3.31 -13.36 -13.83
C ARG A 258 -3.01 -14.64 -13.03
N VAL A 259 -2.28 -15.54 -13.63
CA VAL A 259 -1.82 -16.77 -12.97
C VAL A 259 -0.75 -16.40 -11.93
N SER A 260 -0.88 -16.93 -10.70
CA SER A 260 0.06 -16.66 -9.62
C SER A 260 1.41 -17.35 -9.83
N GLY A 261 2.48 -16.59 -9.66
CA GLY A 261 3.85 -17.09 -9.78
C GLY A 261 4.72 -16.32 -10.76
N TYR A 262 6.01 -16.38 -10.51
CA TYR A 262 7.02 -15.68 -11.33
C TYR A 262 6.95 -16.11 -12.80
N ARG A 263 6.90 -15.14 -13.71
CA ARG A 263 6.80 -15.32 -15.18
C ARG A 263 5.60 -16.14 -15.64
N LYS A 264 4.50 -16.14 -14.89
CA LYS A 264 3.27 -16.77 -15.35
C LYS A 264 2.47 -15.83 -16.26
N PRO A 265 1.67 -16.41 -17.19
CA PRO A 265 0.90 -15.62 -18.14
C PRO A 265 -0.34 -14.97 -17.51
N THR A 266 -0.88 -13.98 -18.20
CA THR A 266 -2.28 -13.58 -18.08
C THR A 266 -3.09 -14.44 -19.05
N LEU A 267 -4.23 -14.96 -18.60
CA LEU A 267 -5.12 -15.81 -19.39
C LEU A 267 -6.42 -15.08 -19.69
N GLU A 268 -6.88 -15.19 -20.92
CA GLU A 268 -8.19 -14.70 -21.36
C GLU A 268 -9.26 -15.78 -21.10
N ILE A 269 -10.23 -15.49 -20.28
CA ILE A 269 -11.31 -16.42 -19.92
C ILE A 269 -12.60 -15.98 -20.63
N PRO A 270 -13.40 -16.89 -21.22
CA PRO A 270 -13.30 -18.38 -21.10
C PRO A 270 -12.37 -19.06 -22.11
N ARG A 271 -11.77 -18.31 -23.06
CA ARG A 271 -10.97 -18.91 -24.16
C ARG A 271 -9.87 -19.86 -23.69
N GLN A 272 -9.20 -19.52 -22.57
CA GLN A 272 -8.08 -20.29 -22.03
C GLN A 272 -8.42 -21.02 -20.72
N GLN A 273 -9.71 -21.32 -20.49
CA GLN A 273 -10.18 -21.97 -19.26
C GLN A 273 -9.43 -23.28 -18.97
N ALA A 274 -9.23 -24.13 -19.97
CA ALA A 274 -8.53 -25.42 -19.76
C ALA A 274 -7.08 -25.24 -19.27
N ALA A 275 -6.40 -24.15 -19.68
CA ALA A 275 -5.06 -23.84 -19.18
C ALA A 275 -5.10 -23.39 -17.73
N LEU A 276 -6.10 -22.61 -17.34
CA LEU A 276 -6.33 -22.22 -15.95
C LEU A 276 -6.63 -23.45 -15.08
N ASP A 277 -7.57 -24.31 -15.49
CA ASP A 277 -7.94 -25.52 -14.74
C ASP A 277 -6.75 -26.43 -14.48
N LYS A 278 -5.90 -26.62 -15.49
CA LYS A 278 -4.65 -27.38 -15.35
C LYS A 278 -3.69 -26.76 -14.33
N HIS A 279 -3.59 -25.42 -14.33
CA HIS A 279 -2.75 -24.71 -13.35
C HIS A 279 -3.31 -24.84 -11.95
N VAL A 280 -4.62 -24.65 -11.77
CA VAL A 280 -5.33 -24.80 -10.48
C VAL A 280 -5.12 -26.20 -9.90
N ALA A 281 -5.31 -27.24 -10.72
CA ALA A 281 -5.08 -28.61 -10.28
C ALA A 281 -3.63 -28.85 -9.80
N LYS A 282 -2.65 -28.33 -10.55
CA LYS A 282 -1.24 -28.41 -10.16
C LYS A 282 -0.95 -27.65 -8.86
N PHE A 283 -1.52 -26.45 -8.73
CA PHE A 283 -1.33 -25.61 -7.54
C PHE A 283 -1.90 -26.30 -6.30
N ASN A 284 -3.13 -26.82 -6.38
CA ASN A 284 -3.79 -27.51 -5.27
C ASN A 284 -3.00 -28.76 -4.84
N ALA A 285 -2.46 -29.52 -5.79
CA ALA A 285 -1.60 -30.65 -5.45
C ALA A 285 -0.31 -30.25 -4.72
N LEU A 286 0.25 -29.07 -5.04
CA LEU A 286 1.39 -28.51 -4.29
C LEU A 286 0.99 -28.09 -2.87
N VAL A 287 -0.18 -27.45 -2.70
CA VAL A 287 -0.68 -27.07 -1.37
C VAL A 287 -0.87 -28.29 -0.48
N GLU A 288 -1.51 -29.34 -0.97
CA GLU A 288 -1.70 -30.58 -0.20
C GLU A 288 -0.36 -31.24 0.17
N LYS A 289 0.57 -31.33 -0.79
CA LYS A 289 1.92 -31.83 -0.51
C LYS A 289 2.60 -31.06 0.64
N TYR A 290 2.56 -29.72 0.61
CA TYR A 290 3.18 -28.90 1.65
C TYR A 290 2.45 -29.00 3.00
N ARG A 291 1.13 -29.19 3.03
CA ARG A 291 0.38 -29.47 4.26
C ARG A 291 0.87 -30.77 4.92
N GLU A 292 0.99 -31.83 4.12
CA GLU A 292 1.49 -33.10 4.64
C GLU A 292 2.94 -33.03 5.16
N GLU A 293 3.78 -32.17 4.54
CA GLU A 293 5.14 -31.93 4.99
C GLU A 293 5.18 -31.14 6.32
N LEU A 294 4.28 -30.16 6.49
CA LEU A 294 4.18 -29.35 7.71
C LEU A 294 3.62 -30.15 8.90
N GLU A 295 2.72 -31.11 8.66
CA GLU A 295 2.17 -31.98 9.70
C GLU A 295 3.21 -33.01 10.23
N LYS A 296 4.27 -33.29 9.51
CA LYS A 296 5.32 -34.25 9.88
C LYS A 296 6.47 -33.61 10.67
N ASN A 297 6.54 -32.28 10.71
CA ASN A 297 7.59 -31.52 11.41
C ASN A 297 7.05 -30.89 12.71
#